data_fb794fb0d9896d548c01de06ec96e169
#
_entry.id   fb794fb0d9896d548c01de06ec96e169
#
_cell.length_a   1.000
_cell.length_b   1.000
_cell.length_c   1.000
_cell.angle_alpha   90.00
_cell.angle_beta   90.00
_cell.angle_gamma   90.00
#
_symmetry.space_group_name_H-M   'P 1'
#
loop_
_entity.id
_entity.type
_entity.pdbx_description
1 polymer ?
#
loop_
_entity_poly.entity_id
_entity_poly.type
_entity_poly.pdbx_seq_one_letter_code
_entity_poly.pdbx_strand_id
1 'polypeptide(L)'
;MSNLAPQNSEKIKVLEIRNYLLKPNLTDKFRDYFHSKFVVPMNELSGYTLGEFKINDVNDRFVWLRGFTDMKTRLEFLNDFYVNSAIWKEYGKGANEMMINSDNVYLLRPLKKEINSEQLKTDKTFTVVDFYICNNTLEKVIELFDNTYIPFLKDLKIQDVTLWVSEMTENDFPRLPVFQDKNLLVSITHYKNENEFYAKQKEIDAMPADLKNSMQELITIQNQLVLLNLDS
;
A
#
# COMPACT_ATOMS: atom_id res chain seq x y z
N MET A 1 15.23 -20.97 22.74
CA MET A 1 14.16 -21.30 21.80
C MET A 1 12.96 -20.45 22.21
N SER A 2 12.81 -19.29 21.65
CA SER A 2 11.66 -18.41 21.90
C SER A 2 10.49 -18.92 21.05
N ASN A 3 9.45 -19.46 21.70
CA ASN A 3 8.16 -19.70 21.08
C ASN A 3 7.58 -18.35 20.65
N LEU A 4 7.78 -17.97 19.40
CA LEU A 4 6.95 -16.96 18.76
C LEU A 4 5.55 -17.59 18.68
N ALA A 5 4.61 -17.04 19.43
CA ALA A 5 3.20 -17.36 19.27
C ALA A 5 2.81 -17.16 17.80
N PRO A 6 1.94 -17.98 17.22
CA PRO A 6 1.47 -17.76 15.85
C PRO A 6 0.87 -16.35 15.80
N GLN A 7 1.46 -15.48 14.98
CA GLN A 7 0.86 -14.17 14.70
C GLN A 7 -0.50 -14.45 14.07
N ASN A 8 -1.57 -14.17 14.79
CA ASN A 8 -2.91 -14.20 14.22
C ASN A 8 -2.93 -13.25 13.03
N SER A 9 -3.37 -13.72 11.87
CA SER A 9 -3.54 -12.87 10.71
C SER A 9 -4.63 -11.85 11.01
N GLU A 10 -4.26 -10.58 11.00
CA GLU A 10 -5.20 -9.50 11.30
C GLU A 10 -6.05 -9.16 10.08
N LYS A 11 -7.30 -8.80 10.32
CA LYS A 11 -8.23 -8.36 9.29
C LYS A 11 -8.06 -6.86 9.04
N ILE A 12 -7.51 -6.52 7.90
CA ILE A 12 -7.26 -5.13 7.51
C ILE A 12 -8.49 -4.58 6.79
N LYS A 13 -9.04 -3.50 7.32
CA LYS A 13 -10.16 -2.76 6.74
C LYS A 13 -9.79 -1.32 6.37
N VAL A 14 -8.64 -0.83 6.83
CA VAL A 14 -8.08 0.45 6.47
C VAL A 14 -6.61 0.26 6.13
N LEU A 15 -6.17 0.81 5.01
CA LEU A 15 -4.80 0.76 4.54
C LEU A 15 -4.30 2.18 4.25
N GLU A 16 -3.13 2.50 4.72
CA GLU A 16 -2.37 3.66 4.27
C GLU A 16 -1.21 3.20 3.39
N ILE A 17 -1.14 3.75 2.17
CA ILE A 17 0.05 3.67 1.31
C ILE A 17 0.78 4.98 1.48
N ARG A 18 1.96 4.94 2.08
CA ARG A 18 2.75 6.10 2.46
C ARG A 18 4.02 6.15 1.61
N ASN A 19 4.16 7.20 0.80
CA ASN A 19 5.28 7.39 -0.12
C ASN A 19 6.07 8.63 0.28
N TYR A 20 7.14 8.45 1.02
CA TYR A 20 7.97 9.51 1.58
C TYR A 20 9.05 9.95 0.59
N LEU A 21 9.22 11.26 0.44
CA LEU A 21 10.37 11.85 -0.24
C LEU A 21 11.47 12.08 0.79
N LEU A 22 12.62 11.45 0.57
CA LEU A 22 13.78 11.53 1.44
C LEU A 22 14.83 12.49 0.89
N LYS A 23 15.74 12.93 1.74
CA LYS A 23 16.94 13.61 1.31
C LYS A 23 17.82 12.64 0.50
N PRO A 24 18.57 13.12 -0.48
CA PRO A 24 19.39 12.28 -1.36
C PRO A 24 20.29 11.31 -0.60
N ASN A 25 20.36 10.06 -1.08
CA ASN A 25 21.20 8.98 -0.54
C ASN A 25 20.88 8.56 0.91
N LEU A 26 19.68 8.83 1.40
CA LEU A 26 19.27 8.45 2.76
C LEU A 26 18.27 7.29 2.80
N THR A 27 17.89 6.68 1.68
CA THR A 27 16.85 5.65 1.65
C THR A 27 17.20 4.45 2.52
N ASP A 28 18.36 3.86 2.36
CA ASP A 28 18.77 2.69 3.16
C ASP A 28 18.93 3.07 4.65
N LYS A 29 19.54 4.22 4.93
CA LYS A 29 19.67 4.71 6.30
C LYS A 29 18.32 4.98 6.95
N PHE A 30 17.38 5.55 6.21
CA PHE A 30 16.03 5.80 6.70
C PHE A 30 15.30 4.48 6.96
N ARG A 31 15.37 3.52 6.02
CA ARG A 31 14.79 2.19 6.19
C ARG A 31 15.30 1.51 7.46
N ASP A 32 16.61 1.43 7.65
CA ASP A 32 17.21 0.80 8.83
C ASP A 32 16.79 1.48 10.13
N TYR A 33 16.73 2.81 10.11
CA TYR A 33 16.27 3.60 11.23
C TYR A 33 14.78 3.36 11.50
N PHE A 34 13.95 3.42 10.48
CA PHE A 34 12.50 3.20 10.57
C PHE A 34 12.21 1.80 11.09
N HIS A 35 12.79 0.79 10.48
CA HIS A 35 12.60 -0.61 10.85
C HIS A 35 13.00 -0.87 12.32
N SER A 36 14.21 -0.45 12.70
CA SER A 36 14.75 -0.72 14.04
C SER A 36 14.05 0.03 15.16
N LYS A 37 13.47 1.22 14.88
CA LYS A 37 12.88 2.08 15.91
C LYS A 37 11.36 2.01 15.99
N PHE A 38 10.67 1.80 14.86
CA PHE A 38 9.24 2.04 14.79
C PHE A 38 8.40 0.81 14.49
N VAL A 39 8.88 -0.15 13.72
CA VAL A 39 8.05 -1.29 13.25
C VAL A 39 7.44 -2.07 14.43
N VAL A 40 8.26 -2.52 15.36
CA VAL A 40 7.77 -3.28 16.52
C VAL A 40 6.82 -2.45 17.38
N PRO A 41 7.19 -1.22 17.83
CA PRO A 41 6.26 -0.38 18.61
C PRO A 41 4.96 -0.04 17.89
N MET A 42 4.99 0.17 16.57
CA MET A 42 3.75 0.43 15.81
C MET A 42 2.85 -0.81 15.78
N ASN A 43 3.42 -1.99 15.55
CA ASN A 43 2.65 -3.24 15.53
C ASN A 43 2.04 -3.55 16.90
N GLU A 44 2.74 -3.28 17.99
CA GLU A 44 2.23 -3.43 19.37
C GLU A 44 1.03 -2.52 19.65
N LEU A 45 0.95 -1.36 18.98
CA LEU A 45 -0.17 -0.41 19.06
C LEU A 45 -1.25 -0.65 17.99
N SER A 46 -1.24 -1.79 17.31
CA SER A 46 -2.20 -2.14 16.24
C SER A 46 -2.12 -1.27 14.98
N GLY A 47 -0.97 -0.62 14.75
CA GLY A 47 -0.62 0.02 13.48
C GLY A 47 0.28 -0.94 12.68
N TYR A 48 -0.32 -1.90 11.98
CA TYR A 48 0.39 -3.03 11.38
C TYR A 48 1.23 -2.59 10.18
N THR A 49 2.54 -2.72 10.26
CA THR A 49 3.45 -2.56 9.12
C THR A 49 3.34 -3.80 8.23
N LEU A 50 2.91 -3.60 6.98
CA LEU A 50 2.58 -4.67 6.05
C LEU A 50 3.61 -4.82 4.92
N GLY A 51 4.56 -3.91 4.83
CA GLY A 51 5.67 -3.95 3.88
C GLY A 51 6.44 -2.64 3.86
N GLU A 52 7.73 -2.73 3.60
CA GLU A 52 8.68 -1.63 3.46
C GLU A 52 9.38 -1.75 2.11
N PHE A 53 9.33 -0.72 1.29
CA PHE A 53 9.74 -0.78 -0.11
C PHE A 53 10.56 0.44 -0.52
N LYS A 54 11.40 0.25 -1.53
CA LYS A 54 11.90 1.31 -2.40
C LYS A 54 11.20 1.24 -3.76
N ILE A 55 11.08 2.37 -4.43
CA ILE A 55 10.60 2.39 -5.81
C ILE A 55 11.76 1.94 -6.72
N ASN A 56 11.47 1.04 -7.66
CA ASN A 56 12.47 0.59 -8.64
C ASN A 56 13.02 1.80 -9.41
N ASP A 57 14.34 1.86 -9.56
CA ASP A 57 15.07 2.94 -10.24
C ASP A 57 14.92 4.36 -9.63
N VAL A 58 14.40 4.48 -8.39
CA VAL A 58 14.25 5.76 -7.70
C VAL A 58 14.90 5.69 -6.30
N ASN A 59 15.90 6.53 -6.06
CA ASN A 59 16.78 6.42 -4.89
C ASN A 59 16.44 7.36 -3.72
N ASP A 60 15.38 8.16 -3.83
CA ASP A 60 14.98 9.13 -2.82
C ASP A 60 13.56 8.89 -2.28
N ARG A 61 13.02 7.70 -2.51
CA ARG A 61 11.68 7.32 -2.06
C ARG A 61 11.71 6.13 -1.13
N PHE A 62 10.90 6.22 -0.08
CA PHE A 62 10.58 5.11 0.81
C PHE A 62 9.07 4.95 0.84
N VAL A 63 8.61 3.79 0.42
CA VAL A 63 7.18 3.44 0.43
C VAL A 63 6.93 2.38 1.48
N TRP A 64 5.87 2.53 2.25
CA TRP A 64 5.46 1.52 3.19
C TRP A 64 3.96 1.45 3.35
N LEU A 65 3.48 0.27 3.72
CA LEU A 65 2.08 -0.03 3.92
C LEU A 65 1.77 -0.13 5.41
N ARG A 66 0.73 0.56 5.85
CA ARG A 66 0.24 0.47 7.22
C ARG A 66 -1.23 0.12 7.24
N GLY A 67 -1.56 -0.99 7.91
CA GLY A 67 -2.92 -1.50 8.03
C GLY A 67 -3.53 -1.28 9.39
N PHE A 68 -4.88 -1.20 9.41
CA PHE A 68 -5.68 -1.11 10.63
C PHE A 68 -6.94 -1.95 10.48
N THR A 69 -7.51 -2.38 11.60
CA THR A 69 -8.77 -3.13 11.62
C THR A 69 -9.98 -2.26 11.32
N ASP A 70 -9.92 -0.96 11.60
CA ASP A 70 -10.92 0.06 11.29
C ASP A 70 -10.37 1.49 11.50
N MET A 71 -11.18 2.52 11.19
CA MET A 71 -10.80 3.92 11.37
C MET A 71 -10.65 4.33 12.84
N LYS A 72 -11.40 3.71 13.76
CA LYS A 72 -11.26 3.98 15.19
C LYS A 72 -9.90 3.51 15.71
N THR A 73 -9.51 2.28 15.36
CA THR A 73 -8.18 1.73 15.71
C THR A 73 -7.06 2.58 15.10
N ARG A 74 -7.27 3.10 13.86
CA ARG A 74 -6.34 4.04 13.25
C ARG A 74 -6.17 5.31 14.11
N LEU A 75 -7.24 5.95 14.54
CA LEU A 75 -7.19 7.16 15.37
C LEU A 75 -6.51 6.89 16.73
N GLU A 76 -6.86 5.79 17.39
CA GLU A 76 -6.25 5.36 18.64
C GLU A 76 -4.73 5.19 18.46
N PHE A 77 -4.32 4.44 17.45
CA PHE A 77 -2.91 4.27 17.10
C PHE A 77 -2.20 5.61 16.85
N LEU A 78 -2.79 6.51 16.07
CA LEU A 78 -2.15 7.79 15.73
C LEU A 78 -1.92 8.66 16.96
N ASN A 79 -2.86 8.69 17.90
CA ASN A 79 -2.69 9.37 19.17
C ASN A 79 -1.64 8.70 20.06
N ASP A 80 -1.70 7.39 20.20
CA ASP A 80 -0.79 6.66 21.07
C ASP A 80 0.64 6.71 20.56
N PHE A 81 0.85 6.55 19.25
CA PHE A 81 2.18 6.56 18.67
C PHE A 81 2.76 7.98 18.54
N TYR A 82 2.06 8.91 17.89
CA TYR A 82 2.63 10.21 17.54
C TYR A 82 2.49 11.27 18.65
N VAL A 83 1.56 11.11 19.60
CA VAL A 83 1.34 12.08 20.68
C VAL A 83 1.87 11.55 22.01
N ASN A 84 1.55 10.31 22.36
CA ASN A 84 1.81 9.77 23.69
C ASN A 84 3.14 9.01 23.79
N SER A 85 3.56 8.30 22.73
CA SER A 85 4.70 7.37 22.76
C SER A 85 6.03 8.05 23.14
N ALA A 86 6.77 7.43 24.06
CA ALA A 86 8.15 7.80 24.36
C ALA A 86 9.07 7.55 23.15
N ILE A 87 8.81 6.49 22.38
CA ILE A 87 9.59 6.11 21.18
C ILE A 87 9.53 7.24 20.12
N TRP A 88 8.33 7.77 19.83
CA TRP A 88 8.22 8.87 18.86
C TRP A 88 8.88 10.15 19.40
N LYS A 89 8.73 10.46 20.67
CA LYS A 89 9.39 11.62 21.30
C LYS A 89 10.91 11.54 21.23
N GLU A 90 11.47 10.34 21.39
CA GLU A 90 12.91 10.11 21.34
C GLU A 90 13.46 10.06 19.92
N TYR A 91 12.81 9.31 19.01
CA TYR A 91 13.36 9.01 17.68
C TYR A 91 12.68 9.76 16.52
N GLY A 92 11.50 10.33 16.71
CA GLY A 92 10.73 10.97 15.63
C GLY A 92 11.45 12.14 14.96
N LYS A 93 12.23 12.94 15.74
CA LYS A 93 13.05 14.01 15.19
C LYS A 93 14.09 13.49 14.19
N GLY A 94 14.77 12.39 14.52
CA GLY A 94 15.77 11.79 13.64
C GLY A 94 15.17 11.29 12.32
N ALA A 95 13.96 10.71 12.34
CA ALA A 95 13.24 10.34 11.14
C ALA A 95 12.88 11.57 10.30
N ASN A 96 12.30 12.60 10.92
CA ASN A 96 11.88 13.83 10.24
C ASN A 96 13.06 14.56 9.58
N GLU A 97 14.23 14.55 10.19
CA GLU A 97 15.45 15.17 9.64
C GLU A 97 15.94 14.51 8.33
N MET A 98 15.57 13.26 8.08
CA MET A 98 15.91 12.54 6.85
C MET A 98 14.87 12.72 5.74
N MET A 99 13.67 13.19 6.06
CA MET A 99 12.57 13.40 5.10
C MET A 99 12.58 14.83 4.54
N ILE A 100 12.17 14.96 3.29
CA ILE A 100 11.78 16.24 2.67
C ILE A 100 10.28 16.40 2.75
N ASN A 101 9.51 15.32 2.48
CA ASN A 101 8.06 15.32 2.52
C ASN A 101 7.53 13.93 2.89
N SER A 102 6.51 13.89 3.74
CA SER A 102 5.81 12.67 4.19
C SER A 102 4.29 12.71 3.96
N ASP A 103 3.79 13.70 3.20
CA ASP A 103 2.36 13.97 3.07
C ASP A 103 1.71 13.20 1.90
N ASN A 104 2.51 12.49 1.10
CA ASN A 104 1.99 11.63 0.03
C ASN A 104 1.47 10.31 0.64
N VAL A 105 0.21 10.35 1.08
CA VAL A 105 -0.44 9.23 1.76
C VAL A 105 -1.81 9.00 1.17
N TYR A 106 -2.05 7.78 0.68
CA TYR A 106 -3.37 7.33 0.24
C TYR A 106 -4.05 6.58 1.38
N LEU A 107 -5.26 7.00 1.74
CA LEU A 107 -6.09 6.32 2.73
C LEU A 107 -7.15 5.50 2.00
N LEU A 108 -7.14 4.20 2.21
CA LEU A 108 -7.86 3.22 1.41
C LEU A 108 -8.65 2.25 2.30
N ARG A 109 -9.73 1.69 1.74
CA ARG A 109 -10.45 0.54 2.29
C ARG A 109 -10.51 -0.58 1.26
N PRO A 110 -10.65 -1.84 1.67
CA PRO A 110 -10.85 -2.95 0.74
C PRO A 110 -12.07 -2.73 -0.14
N LEU A 111 -11.97 -3.12 -1.41
CA LEU A 111 -13.08 -2.95 -2.35
C LEU A 111 -14.35 -3.68 -1.89
N LYS A 112 -14.24 -4.91 -1.37
CA LYS A 112 -15.38 -5.76 -1.02
C LYS A 112 -15.43 -6.21 0.43
N LYS A 113 -14.32 -6.69 0.98
CA LYS A 113 -14.24 -7.29 2.31
C LYS A 113 -12.91 -6.92 2.95
N GLU A 114 -12.80 -7.19 4.25
CA GLU A 114 -11.51 -7.18 4.91
C GLU A 114 -10.50 -8.09 4.22
N ILE A 115 -9.24 -7.70 4.23
CA ILE A 115 -8.11 -8.46 3.70
C ILE A 115 -7.26 -8.92 4.87
N ASN A 116 -6.82 -10.18 4.88
CA ASN A 116 -5.89 -10.65 5.90
C ASN A 116 -4.52 -9.98 5.71
N SER A 117 -3.89 -9.58 6.81
CA SER A 117 -2.56 -8.96 6.78
C SER A 117 -1.52 -9.78 6.01
N GLU A 118 -1.63 -11.12 6.08
CA GLU A 118 -0.75 -12.04 5.37
C GLU A 118 -0.88 -11.97 3.83
N GLN A 119 -2.01 -11.50 3.31
CA GLN A 119 -2.17 -11.27 1.86
C GLN A 119 -1.41 -10.04 1.36
N LEU A 120 -1.03 -9.14 2.26
CA LEU A 120 -0.25 -7.94 1.95
C LEU A 120 1.23 -8.11 2.31
N LYS A 121 1.52 -8.98 3.28
CA LYS A 121 2.88 -9.43 3.58
C LYS A 121 3.26 -10.51 2.58
N THR A 122 4.38 -10.37 1.94
CA THR A 122 4.82 -11.34 0.94
C THR A 122 6.31 -11.56 1.04
N ASP A 123 6.74 -12.79 0.79
CA ASP A 123 8.12 -13.17 0.54
C ASP A 123 8.55 -12.84 -0.91
N LYS A 124 7.61 -12.41 -1.75
CA LYS A 124 7.89 -11.95 -3.10
C LYS A 124 8.57 -10.60 -3.09
N THR A 125 9.57 -10.46 -3.91
CA THR A 125 10.45 -9.29 -3.92
C THR A 125 9.94 -8.14 -4.78
N PHE A 126 8.86 -8.36 -5.56
CA PHE A 126 8.37 -7.41 -6.53
C PHE A 126 6.87 -7.16 -6.36
N THR A 127 6.51 -5.93 -6.00
CA THR A 127 5.13 -5.51 -5.77
C THR A 127 4.80 -4.33 -6.68
N VAL A 128 3.66 -4.39 -7.35
CA VAL A 128 3.17 -3.29 -8.19
C VAL A 128 1.88 -2.74 -7.61
N VAL A 129 1.83 -1.42 -7.49
CA VAL A 129 0.64 -0.70 -7.04
C VAL A 129 0.17 0.22 -8.16
N ASP A 130 -1.00 -0.10 -8.72
CA ASP A 130 -1.63 0.72 -9.76
C ASP A 130 -2.74 1.57 -9.16
N PHE A 131 -2.71 2.86 -9.47
CA PHE A 131 -3.71 3.82 -9.06
C PHE A 131 -4.55 4.23 -10.26
N TYR A 132 -5.85 3.98 -10.19
CA TYR A 132 -6.81 4.33 -11.23
C TYR A 132 -7.80 5.36 -10.71
N ILE A 133 -8.06 6.41 -11.50
CA ILE A 133 -9.19 7.31 -11.26
C ILE A 133 -10.41 6.69 -11.90
N CYS A 134 -11.48 6.51 -11.13
CA CYS A 134 -12.77 6.07 -11.66
C CYS A 134 -13.42 7.22 -12.42
N ASN A 135 -13.55 7.09 -13.75
CA ASN A 135 -14.20 8.07 -14.64
C ASN A 135 -15.72 7.94 -14.62
N ASN A 136 -16.25 6.90 -13.98
CA ASN A 136 -17.66 6.58 -13.87
C ASN A 136 -18.02 6.19 -12.43
N THR A 137 -19.22 5.68 -12.20
CA THR A 137 -19.59 5.20 -10.88
C THR A 137 -18.73 4.03 -10.44
N LEU A 138 -18.46 3.94 -9.15
CA LEU A 138 -17.63 2.86 -8.59
C LEU A 138 -18.25 1.48 -8.88
N GLU A 139 -19.59 1.38 -8.90
CA GLU A 139 -20.30 0.14 -9.18
C GLU A 139 -19.96 -0.41 -10.56
N LYS A 140 -19.93 0.42 -11.61
CA LYS A 140 -19.56 0.01 -12.97
C LYS A 140 -18.11 -0.44 -13.06
N VAL A 141 -17.21 0.24 -12.36
CA VAL A 141 -15.79 -0.14 -12.27
C VAL A 141 -15.65 -1.48 -11.57
N ILE A 142 -16.35 -1.68 -10.43
CA ILE A 142 -16.38 -2.96 -9.73
C ILE A 142 -16.89 -4.08 -10.66
N GLU A 143 -17.97 -3.85 -11.37
CA GLU A 143 -18.55 -4.83 -12.28
C GLU A 143 -17.55 -5.25 -13.37
N LEU A 144 -16.86 -4.29 -14.00
CA LEU A 144 -15.81 -4.58 -14.97
C LEU A 144 -14.67 -5.41 -14.36
N PHE A 145 -14.18 -5.00 -13.19
CA PHE A 145 -13.07 -5.70 -12.56
C PHE A 145 -13.45 -7.11 -12.15
N ASP A 146 -14.60 -7.32 -11.54
CA ASP A 146 -15.03 -8.63 -11.06
C ASP A 146 -15.37 -9.61 -12.18
N ASN A 147 -16.08 -9.14 -13.20
CA ASN A 147 -16.63 -10.01 -14.22
C ASN A 147 -15.69 -10.21 -15.41
N THR A 148 -14.70 -9.33 -15.58
CA THR A 148 -13.84 -9.38 -16.76
C THR A 148 -12.36 -9.27 -16.45
N TYR A 149 -11.92 -8.22 -15.75
CA TYR A 149 -10.48 -7.95 -15.60
C TYR A 149 -9.80 -8.94 -14.64
N ILE A 150 -10.37 -9.22 -13.48
CA ILE A 150 -9.81 -10.20 -12.53
C ILE A 150 -9.83 -11.63 -13.10
N PRO A 151 -10.90 -12.11 -13.77
CA PRO A 151 -10.84 -13.37 -14.52
C PRO A 151 -9.72 -13.40 -15.57
N PHE A 152 -9.56 -12.33 -16.36
CA PHE A 152 -8.46 -12.21 -17.32
C PHE A 152 -7.08 -12.32 -16.66
N LEU A 153 -6.83 -11.62 -15.54
CA LEU A 153 -5.58 -11.75 -14.79
C LEU A 153 -5.35 -13.18 -14.27
N LYS A 154 -6.41 -13.86 -13.83
CA LYS A 154 -6.31 -15.26 -13.38
C LYS A 154 -5.94 -16.21 -14.52
N ASP A 155 -6.46 -16.01 -15.72
CA ASP A 155 -6.09 -16.79 -16.91
C ASP A 155 -4.61 -16.60 -17.24
N LEU A 156 -4.07 -15.41 -17.02
CA LEU A 156 -2.64 -15.12 -17.12
C LEU A 156 -1.81 -15.66 -15.94
N LYS A 157 -2.44 -16.35 -14.96
CA LYS A 157 -1.80 -16.85 -13.73
C LYS A 157 -1.32 -15.75 -12.77
N ILE A 158 -1.90 -14.56 -12.87
CA ILE A 158 -1.73 -13.48 -11.92
C ILE A 158 -2.85 -13.60 -10.88
N GLN A 159 -2.55 -14.13 -9.71
CA GLN A 159 -3.57 -14.49 -8.69
C GLN A 159 -3.43 -13.69 -7.39
N ASP A 160 -2.26 -13.11 -7.15
CA ASP A 160 -1.94 -12.41 -5.92
C ASP A 160 -2.24 -10.91 -6.08
N VAL A 161 -3.53 -10.61 -6.18
CA VAL A 161 -4.06 -9.26 -6.42
C VAL A 161 -5.05 -8.91 -5.33
N THR A 162 -4.86 -7.75 -4.70
CA THR A 162 -5.83 -7.15 -3.79
C THR A 162 -6.34 -5.82 -4.35
N LEU A 163 -7.63 -5.55 -4.16
CA LEU A 163 -8.29 -4.34 -4.67
C LEU A 163 -8.78 -3.45 -3.54
N TRP A 164 -8.49 -2.16 -3.66
CA TRP A 164 -8.75 -1.14 -2.68
C TRP A 164 -9.42 0.06 -3.33
N VAL A 165 -10.16 0.83 -2.56
CA VAL A 165 -10.74 2.10 -2.99
C VAL A 165 -10.48 3.17 -1.95
N SER A 166 -10.60 4.44 -2.32
CA SER A 166 -10.46 5.56 -1.38
C SER A 166 -11.35 5.35 -0.16
N GLU A 167 -10.78 5.51 1.04
CA GLU A 167 -11.56 5.65 2.27
C GLU A 167 -12.05 7.09 2.37
N MET A 168 -13.38 7.27 2.38
CA MET A 168 -14.01 8.59 2.36
C MET A 168 -14.45 9.08 3.74
N THR A 169 -14.24 8.28 4.80
CA THR A 169 -14.44 8.75 6.17
C THR A 169 -13.44 9.87 6.46
N GLU A 170 -13.91 10.95 7.05
CA GLU A 170 -13.09 12.12 7.36
C GLU A 170 -11.80 11.72 8.11
N ASN A 171 -10.68 12.34 7.73
CA ASN A 171 -9.42 12.17 8.43
C ASN A 171 -9.47 12.90 9.79
N ASP A 172 -9.72 12.13 10.84
CA ASP A 172 -9.84 12.59 12.22
C ASP A 172 -8.49 12.89 12.91
N PHE A 173 -7.37 12.77 12.16
CA PHE A 173 -6.04 13.14 12.63
C PHE A 173 -5.34 14.08 11.64
N PRO A 174 -5.71 15.37 11.58
CA PRO A 174 -5.24 16.30 10.52
C PRO A 174 -3.74 16.61 10.55
N ARG A 175 -3.03 16.26 11.62
CA ARG A 175 -1.56 16.38 11.68
C ARG A 175 -0.83 15.47 10.68
N LEU A 176 -1.50 14.42 10.23
CA LEU A 176 -1.02 13.53 9.16
C LEU A 176 -2.03 13.60 8.02
N PRO A 177 -1.79 14.46 7.02
CA PRO A 177 -2.69 14.61 5.89
C PRO A 177 -2.74 13.32 5.07
N VAL A 178 -3.88 13.10 4.41
CA VAL A 178 -4.12 11.97 3.51
C VAL A 178 -4.84 12.44 2.26
N PHE A 179 -4.64 11.75 1.14
CA PHE A 179 -5.39 12.01 -0.08
C PHE A 179 -6.75 11.32 -0.02
N GLN A 180 -7.81 12.12 -0.05
CA GLN A 180 -9.22 11.71 -0.08
C GLN A 180 -10.04 12.45 -1.15
N ASP A 181 -9.38 13.29 -1.95
CA ASP A 181 -10.00 14.17 -2.94
C ASP A 181 -10.36 13.48 -4.26
N LYS A 182 -9.99 12.22 -4.42
CA LYS A 182 -10.22 11.43 -5.64
C LYS A 182 -10.87 10.09 -5.35
N ASN A 183 -11.81 9.72 -6.22
CA ASN A 183 -12.37 8.38 -6.22
C ASN A 183 -11.40 7.43 -6.92
N LEU A 184 -10.55 6.77 -6.16
CA LEU A 184 -9.53 5.85 -6.67
C LEU A 184 -9.99 4.41 -6.53
N LEU A 185 -9.64 3.62 -7.54
CA LEU A 185 -9.43 2.19 -7.42
C LEU A 185 -7.91 1.96 -7.38
N VAL A 186 -7.45 1.12 -6.48
CA VAL A 186 -6.03 0.77 -6.34
C VAL A 186 -5.90 -0.75 -6.38
N SER A 187 -5.01 -1.27 -7.22
CA SER A 187 -4.63 -2.68 -7.19
C SER A 187 -3.24 -2.82 -6.59
N ILE A 188 -3.05 -3.80 -5.72
CA ILE A 188 -1.74 -4.23 -5.23
C ILE A 188 -1.54 -5.65 -5.72
N THR A 189 -0.52 -5.85 -6.54
CA THR A 189 -0.19 -7.13 -7.17
C THR A 189 1.22 -7.54 -6.81
N HIS A 190 1.41 -8.79 -6.38
CA HIS A 190 2.72 -9.33 -6.04
C HIS A 190 3.22 -10.28 -7.11
N TYR A 191 4.45 -10.07 -7.53
CA TYR A 191 5.17 -10.90 -8.50
C TYR A 191 6.39 -11.55 -7.84
N LYS A 192 6.79 -12.70 -8.34
CA LYS A 192 7.96 -13.41 -7.85
C LYS A 192 9.26 -12.59 -8.02
N ASN A 193 9.36 -11.89 -9.14
CA ASN A 193 10.51 -11.05 -9.48
C ASN A 193 10.18 -10.10 -10.65
N GLU A 194 11.11 -9.25 -10.99
CA GLU A 194 11.03 -8.28 -12.06
C GLU A 194 10.77 -8.91 -13.45
N ASN A 195 11.41 -10.05 -13.75
CA ASN A 195 11.25 -10.75 -15.03
C ASN A 195 9.81 -11.26 -15.18
N GLU A 196 9.22 -11.82 -14.13
CA GLU A 196 7.82 -12.23 -14.14
C GLU A 196 6.90 -11.03 -14.39
N PHE A 197 7.13 -9.92 -13.69
CA PHE A 197 6.37 -8.69 -13.89
C PHE A 197 6.38 -8.25 -15.34
N TYR A 198 7.56 -8.05 -15.95
CA TYR A 198 7.64 -7.59 -17.34
C TYR A 198 7.08 -8.60 -18.35
N ALA A 199 7.21 -9.89 -18.09
CA ALA A 199 6.58 -10.91 -18.94
C ALA A 199 5.06 -10.80 -18.87
N LYS A 200 4.49 -10.67 -17.67
CA LYS A 200 3.04 -10.53 -17.46
C LYS A 200 2.51 -9.18 -17.96
N GLN A 201 3.28 -8.11 -17.84
CA GLN A 201 2.89 -6.81 -18.38
C GLN A 201 2.70 -6.87 -19.91
N LYS A 202 3.55 -7.58 -20.64
CA LYS A 202 3.38 -7.79 -22.08
C LYS A 202 2.09 -8.56 -22.42
N GLU A 203 1.76 -9.55 -21.59
CA GLU A 203 0.51 -10.30 -21.76
C GLU A 203 -0.72 -9.41 -21.45
N ILE A 204 -0.63 -8.56 -20.43
CA ILE A 204 -1.67 -7.56 -20.08
C ILE A 204 -1.83 -6.53 -21.21
N ASP A 205 -0.74 -6.03 -21.77
CA ASP A 205 -0.78 -5.04 -22.87
C ASP A 205 -1.44 -5.60 -24.14
N ALA A 206 -1.36 -6.93 -24.31
CA ALA A 206 -2.00 -7.68 -25.41
C ALA A 206 -3.45 -8.12 -25.10
N MET A 207 -4.08 -7.54 -24.05
CA MET A 207 -5.46 -7.87 -23.70
C MET A 207 -6.43 -7.67 -24.86
N PRO A 208 -7.58 -8.38 -24.87
CA PRO A 208 -8.62 -8.23 -25.90
C PRO A 208 -9.06 -6.76 -26.05
N ALA A 209 -9.32 -6.34 -27.29
CA ALA A 209 -9.66 -4.95 -27.60
C ALA A 209 -10.91 -4.47 -26.85
N ASP A 210 -11.92 -5.34 -26.70
CA ASP A 210 -13.14 -5.00 -25.97
C ASP A 210 -12.88 -4.71 -24.50
N LEU A 211 -12.03 -5.52 -23.85
CA LEU A 211 -11.62 -5.27 -22.46
C LEU A 211 -10.82 -3.98 -22.35
N LYS A 212 -9.88 -3.75 -23.26
CA LYS A 212 -9.07 -2.53 -23.30
C LYS A 212 -9.93 -1.28 -23.44
N ASN A 213 -10.91 -1.30 -24.33
CA ASN A 213 -11.84 -0.19 -24.54
C ASN A 213 -12.68 0.06 -23.28
N SER A 214 -13.22 -1.00 -22.67
CA SER A 214 -13.99 -0.89 -21.41
C SER A 214 -13.14 -0.32 -20.26
N MET A 215 -11.89 -0.74 -20.15
CA MET A 215 -10.95 -0.17 -19.16
C MET A 215 -10.75 1.33 -19.42
N GLN A 216 -10.45 1.73 -20.65
CA GLN A 216 -10.21 3.13 -21.02
C GLN A 216 -11.44 4.04 -20.80
N GLU A 217 -12.65 3.50 -20.98
CA GLU A 217 -13.89 4.24 -20.72
C GLU A 217 -14.11 4.48 -19.22
N LEU A 218 -13.88 3.46 -18.39
CA LEU A 218 -14.26 3.48 -16.98
C LEU A 218 -13.18 3.98 -16.03
N ILE A 219 -11.90 3.88 -16.41
CA ILE A 219 -10.78 4.27 -15.57
C ILE A 219 -9.69 5.02 -16.34
N THR A 220 -8.96 5.85 -15.60
CA THR A 220 -7.72 6.48 -16.08
C THR A 220 -6.58 6.08 -15.16
N ILE A 221 -5.49 5.55 -15.69
CA ILE A 221 -4.29 5.27 -14.91
C ILE A 221 -3.73 6.61 -14.44
N GLN A 222 -3.67 6.79 -13.12
CA GLN A 222 -3.10 7.99 -12.51
C GLN A 222 -1.62 7.82 -12.23
N ASN A 223 -1.23 6.67 -11.68
CA ASN A 223 0.14 6.39 -11.26
C ASN A 223 0.35 4.88 -11.14
N GLN A 224 1.59 4.45 -11.27
CA GLN A 224 2.04 3.10 -10.96
C GLN A 224 3.29 3.18 -10.10
N LEU A 225 3.34 2.44 -9.02
CA LEU A 225 4.54 2.24 -8.22
C LEU A 225 5.05 0.82 -8.41
N VAL A 226 6.25 0.70 -8.91
CA VAL A 226 6.97 -0.58 -9.01
C VAL A 226 7.89 -0.67 -7.81
N LEU A 227 7.59 -1.57 -6.89
CA LEU A 227 8.17 -1.62 -5.56
C LEU A 227 9.07 -2.84 -5.38
N LEU A 228 10.25 -2.62 -4.83
CA LEU A 228 11.17 -3.65 -4.37
C LEU A 228 11.05 -3.77 -2.86
N ASN A 229 10.80 -4.99 -2.37
CA ASN A 229 10.76 -5.26 -0.94
C ASN A 229 12.16 -5.06 -0.34
N LEU A 230 12.23 -4.42 0.81
CA LEU A 230 13.48 -4.13 1.52
C LEU A 230 13.83 -5.19 2.58
N ASP A 231 12.92 -6.12 2.83
CA ASP A 231 13.11 -7.22 3.79
C ASP A 231 13.75 -8.47 3.16
N SER A 232 14.15 -8.40 1.89
CA SER A 232 14.72 -9.52 1.12
C SER A 232 16.25 -9.44 1.00
#